data_be68360dc44ccc3fe3a5d04cf57ac336
#
_entry.id   be68360dc44ccc3fe3a5d04cf57ac336
#
_cell.length_a   1.000
_cell.length_b   1.000
_cell.length_c   1.000
_cell.angle_alpha   90.00
_cell.angle_beta   90.00
_cell.angle_gamma   90.00
#
_symmetry.space_group_name_H-M   'P 1'
#
loop_
_entity.id
_entity.type
_entity.pdbx_description
1 polymer ?
#
loop_
_entity_poly.entity_id
_entity_poly.type
_entity_poly.pdbx_seq_one_letter_code
_entity_poly.pdbx_strand_id
1 'polypeptide(L)'
;MMSKGKAMYAVVRSYAGNGASELFDALGQRHEEIRELFVRDVQGFVSYTAVQTGPDSGTTVTVCQDQAGAEESSRIAASWVAANLATSGAAPTVSGGSAVAHFTA
;
A
#
# COMPACT_ATOMS: atom_id res chain seq x y z
N MET A 1 -7.39 -31.06 5.80
CA MET A 1 -7.20 -30.33 5.84
C MET A 1 -7.51 -29.56 5.28
N MET A 2 -7.70 -29.13 5.39
CA MET A 2 -8.02 -28.31 4.87
C MET A 2 -7.25 -27.65 4.31
N SER A 3 -7.41 -27.39 3.55
CA SER A 3 -6.66 -26.64 2.95
C SER A 3 -6.66 -25.51 3.33
N LYS A 4 -6.02 -25.04 3.46
CA LYS A 4 -6.03 -23.96 3.63
C LYS A 4 -5.92 -23.25 2.61
N GLY A 5 -6.52 -22.81 2.02
CA GLY A 5 -6.39 -21.95 0.97
C GLY A 5 -5.15 -21.18 1.10
N LYS A 6 -4.74 -20.47 0.14
CA LYS A 6 -3.60 -19.65 0.24
C LYS A 6 -3.82 -18.57 1.22
N ALA A 7 -2.89 -18.36 2.11
CA ALA A 7 -2.94 -17.23 3.01
C ALA A 7 -2.76 -15.96 2.21
N MET A 8 -3.52 -14.94 2.53
CA MET A 8 -3.29 -13.62 1.95
C MET A 8 -1.97 -13.06 2.44
N TYR A 9 -1.42 -12.15 1.69
CA TYR A 9 -0.14 -11.53 2.00
C TYR A 9 -0.34 -10.03 2.12
N ALA A 10 0.23 -9.43 3.17
CA ALA A 10 0.11 -8.00 3.40
C ALA A 10 1.47 -7.35 3.33
N VAL A 11 1.51 -6.14 2.78
CA VAL A 11 2.72 -5.34 2.78
C VAL A 11 2.42 -4.03 3.49
N VAL A 12 3.32 -3.68 4.41
CA VAL A 12 3.21 -2.48 5.23
C VAL A 12 4.33 -1.54 4.82
N ARG A 13 3.98 -0.31 4.45
CA ARG A 13 4.96 0.70 4.07
C ARG A 13 4.85 1.86 5.03
N SER A 14 5.94 2.18 5.70
CA SER A 14 5.96 3.28 6.66
C SER A 14 6.80 4.41 6.11
N TYR A 15 6.24 5.59 6.12
CA TYR A 15 6.86 6.79 5.58
C TYR A 15 7.08 7.79 6.69
N ALA A 16 8.23 8.47 6.68
CA ALA A 16 8.53 9.49 7.67
C ALA A 16 9.42 10.54 7.04
N GLY A 17 9.30 11.76 7.53
CA GLY A 17 10.18 12.84 7.12
C GLY A 17 9.65 13.60 5.93
N ASN A 18 10.58 14.21 5.18
CA ASN A 18 10.23 15.09 4.08
C ASN A 18 9.40 14.35 3.03
N GLY A 19 8.32 14.96 2.61
CA GLY A 19 7.47 14.40 1.58
C GLY A 19 6.35 13.53 2.10
N ALA A 20 6.38 13.10 3.35
CA ALA A 20 5.33 12.25 3.88
C ALA A 20 3.98 12.99 3.92
N SER A 21 4.00 14.22 4.37
CA SER A 21 2.77 15.02 4.42
C SER A 21 2.16 15.17 3.03
N GLU A 22 2.98 15.50 2.05
CA GLU A 22 2.51 15.67 0.67
C GLU A 22 1.94 14.36 0.13
N LEU A 23 2.60 13.25 0.43
CA LEU A 23 2.13 11.95 -0.03
C LEU A 23 0.75 11.63 0.55
N PHE A 24 0.57 11.82 1.86
CA PHE A 24 -0.69 11.44 2.47
C PHE A 24 -1.81 12.40 2.12
N ASP A 25 -1.51 13.68 1.89
CA ASP A 25 -2.50 14.59 1.32
C ASP A 25 -2.95 14.11 -0.07
N ALA A 26 -2.00 13.72 -0.90
CA ALA A 26 -2.33 13.25 -2.24
C ALA A 26 -3.13 11.95 -2.20
N LEU A 27 -2.78 11.03 -1.32
CA LEU A 27 -3.53 9.78 -1.19
C LEU A 27 -4.98 10.06 -0.80
N GLY A 28 -5.20 10.99 0.11
CA GLY A 28 -6.56 11.33 0.52
C GLY A 28 -7.35 12.01 -0.58
N GLN A 29 -6.72 12.95 -1.31
CA GLN A 29 -7.42 13.70 -2.34
C GLN A 29 -7.63 12.89 -3.60
N ARG A 30 -6.75 11.95 -3.89
CA ARG A 30 -6.77 11.20 -5.14
C ARG A 30 -7.02 9.72 -4.91
N HIS A 31 -7.74 9.36 -3.84
CA HIS A 31 -7.88 7.96 -3.47
C HIS A 31 -8.64 7.15 -4.54
N GLU A 32 -9.57 7.77 -5.27
CA GLU A 32 -10.27 7.04 -6.31
C GLU A 32 -9.33 6.66 -7.45
N GLU A 33 -8.43 7.56 -7.81
CA GLU A 33 -7.44 7.28 -8.83
C GLU A 33 -6.54 6.12 -8.41
N ILE A 34 -6.13 6.12 -7.15
CA ILE A 34 -5.28 5.07 -6.63
C ILE A 34 -6.02 3.74 -6.56
N ARG A 35 -7.29 3.80 -6.14
CA ARG A 35 -8.12 2.60 -6.12
C ARG A 35 -8.22 1.97 -7.49
N GLU A 36 -8.51 2.80 -8.50
CA GLU A 36 -8.62 2.28 -9.87
C GLU A 36 -7.32 1.69 -10.36
N LEU A 37 -6.21 2.33 -10.04
CA LEU A 37 -4.91 1.83 -10.43
C LEU A 37 -4.62 0.46 -9.83
N PHE A 38 -4.88 0.32 -8.52
CA PHE A 38 -4.59 -0.94 -7.85
C PHE A 38 -5.54 -2.05 -8.30
N VAL A 39 -6.81 -1.73 -8.47
CA VAL A 39 -7.77 -2.73 -8.94
C VAL A 39 -7.40 -3.22 -10.34
N ARG A 40 -6.93 -2.31 -11.18
CA ARG A 40 -6.59 -2.67 -12.57
C ARG A 40 -5.26 -3.40 -12.67
N ASP A 41 -4.24 -2.93 -11.92
CA ASP A 41 -2.86 -3.35 -12.18
C ASP A 41 -2.25 -4.26 -11.13
N VAL A 42 -2.85 -4.39 -9.96
CA VAL A 42 -2.32 -5.28 -8.93
C VAL A 42 -3.11 -6.57 -8.94
N GLN A 43 -2.48 -7.64 -9.39
CA GLN A 43 -3.15 -8.92 -9.48
C GLN A 43 -3.44 -9.44 -8.07
N GLY A 44 -4.67 -9.85 -7.83
CA GLY A 44 -5.06 -10.39 -6.52
C GLY A 44 -5.24 -9.33 -5.45
N PHE A 45 -5.41 -8.08 -5.84
CA PHE A 45 -5.61 -6.99 -4.88
C PHE A 45 -6.85 -7.21 -4.03
N VAL A 46 -6.72 -7.07 -2.73
CA VAL A 46 -7.84 -7.25 -1.80
C VAL A 46 -8.20 -5.94 -1.12
N SER A 47 -7.24 -5.25 -0.51
CA SER A 47 -7.56 -4.04 0.22
C SER A 47 -6.35 -3.13 0.36
N TYR A 48 -6.62 -1.86 0.62
CA TYR A 48 -5.59 -0.86 0.80
C TYR A 48 -6.08 0.14 1.84
N THR A 49 -5.25 0.43 2.82
CA THR A 49 -5.56 1.42 3.84
C THR A 49 -4.36 2.31 4.03
N ALA A 50 -4.57 3.62 4.05
CA ALA A 50 -3.53 4.59 4.31
C ALA A 50 -3.88 5.34 5.57
N VAL A 51 -2.95 5.42 6.51
CA VAL A 51 -3.17 6.05 7.80
C VAL A 51 -2.09 7.09 8.00
N GLN A 52 -2.50 8.35 8.19
CA GLN A 52 -1.56 9.39 8.55
C GLN A 52 -1.36 9.36 10.05
N THR A 53 -0.15 9.08 10.50
CA THR A 53 0.13 8.86 11.92
C THR A 53 0.71 10.09 12.59
N GLY A 54 1.07 11.10 11.82
CA GLY A 54 1.60 12.35 12.36
C GLY A 54 1.72 13.38 11.26
N PRO A 55 2.20 14.59 11.56
CA PRO A 55 2.33 15.64 10.53
C PRO A 55 3.24 15.21 9.39
N ASP A 56 4.28 14.43 9.70
CA ASP A 56 5.26 14.02 8.71
C ASP A 56 5.43 12.51 8.69
N SER A 57 4.37 11.76 9.00
CA SER A 57 4.48 10.31 9.01
C SER A 57 3.17 9.66 8.64
N GLY A 58 3.26 8.47 8.09
CA GLY A 58 2.08 7.69 7.76
C GLY A 58 2.46 6.28 7.37
N THR A 59 1.45 5.43 7.30
CA THR A 59 1.65 4.02 7.00
C THR A 59 0.56 3.58 6.04
N THR A 60 0.93 2.77 5.06
CA THR A 60 -0.06 2.14 4.19
C THR A 60 0.01 0.63 4.36
N VAL A 61 -1.14 -0.02 4.24
CA VAL A 61 -1.22 -1.47 4.29
C VAL A 61 -1.96 -1.94 3.05
N THR A 62 -1.32 -2.78 2.26
CA THR A 62 -1.93 -3.37 1.08
C THR A 62 -2.03 -4.87 1.31
N VAL A 63 -3.21 -5.43 1.10
CA VAL A 63 -3.43 -6.87 1.23
C VAL A 63 -3.74 -7.42 -0.15
N CYS A 64 -3.06 -8.50 -0.50
CA CYS A 64 -3.26 -9.20 -1.76
C CYS A 64 -3.43 -10.69 -1.50
N GLN A 65 -3.88 -11.42 -2.51
CA GLN A 65 -4.12 -12.85 -2.35
C GLN A 65 -2.83 -13.62 -2.23
N ASP A 66 -1.70 -13.07 -2.72
CA ASP A 66 -0.42 -13.76 -2.59
C ASP A 66 0.72 -12.74 -2.54
N GLN A 67 1.92 -13.27 -2.32
CA GLN A 67 3.10 -12.43 -2.17
C GLN A 67 3.45 -11.70 -3.46
N ALA A 68 3.24 -12.35 -4.60
CA ALA A 68 3.60 -11.72 -5.88
C ALA A 68 2.78 -10.46 -6.11
N GLY A 69 1.48 -10.51 -5.78
CA GLY A 69 0.64 -9.32 -5.89
C GLY A 69 1.07 -8.22 -4.95
N ALA A 70 1.43 -8.59 -3.72
CA ALA A 70 1.90 -7.61 -2.75
C ALA A 70 3.18 -6.92 -3.21
N GLU A 71 4.11 -7.67 -3.78
CA GLU A 71 5.34 -7.08 -4.30
C GLU A 71 5.07 -6.18 -5.48
N GLU A 72 4.15 -6.58 -6.35
CA GLU A 72 3.76 -5.75 -7.47
C GLU A 72 3.13 -4.45 -6.99
N SER A 73 2.33 -4.50 -5.92
CA SER A 73 1.71 -3.29 -5.39
C SER A 73 2.75 -2.28 -4.92
N SER A 74 3.86 -2.74 -4.36
CA SER A 74 4.92 -1.83 -3.93
C SER A 74 5.57 -1.15 -5.12
N ARG A 75 5.80 -1.88 -6.20
CA ARG A 75 6.38 -1.32 -7.41
C ARG A 75 5.45 -0.30 -8.04
N ILE A 76 4.16 -0.61 -8.09
CA ILE A 76 3.17 0.28 -8.66
C ILE A 76 3.03 1.54 -7.81
N ALA A 77 3.03 1.39 -6.48
CA ALA A 77 2.95 2.55 -5.60
C ALA A 77 4.16 3.47 -5.79
N ALA A 78 5.36 2.89 -5.87
CA ALA A 78 6.56 3.70 -6.08
C ALA A 78 6.52 4.44 -7.41
N SER A 79 6.05 3.78 -8.46
CA SER A 79 5.93 4.41 -9.77
C SER A 79 4.94 5.57 -9.75
N TRP A 80 3.83 5.39 -9.05
CA TRP A 80 2.83 6.44 -8.95
C TRP A 80 3.39 7.67 -8.24
N VAL A 81 4.11 7.45 -7.14
CA VAL A 81 4.72 8.54 -6.40
C VAL A 81 5.72 9.28 -7.29
N ALA A 82 6.57 8.55 -7.99
CA ALA A 82 7.58 9.16 -8.84
C ALA A 82 6.96 9.99 -9.96
N ALA A 83 5.81 9.54 -10.46
CA ALA A 83 5.16 10.22 -11.58
C ALA A 83 4.30 11.41 -11.15
N ASN A 84 3.84 11.43 -9.91
CA ASN A 84 2.80 12.37 -9.52
C ASN A 84 3.21 13.36 -8.44
N LEU A 85 4.27 13.11 -7.70
CA LEU A 85 4.66 14.00 -6.61
C LEU A 85 5.99 14.66 -6.93
N ALA A 86 6.05 15.97 -6.71
CA ALA A 86 7.24 16.71 -7.00
C ALA A 86 8.39 16.37 -6.07
N THR A 87 8.05 16.05 -4.82
CA THR A 87 9.05 15.73 -3.81
C THR A 87 8.95 14.24 -3.55
N SER A 88 10.00 13.51 -3.87
CA SER A 88 9.94 12.07 -3.69
C SER A 88 10.09 11.67 -2.23
N GLY A 89 10.66 12.52 -1.41
CA GLY A 89 10.85 12.19 -0.02
C GLY A 89 11.71 10.98 0.19
N ALA A 90 11.75 10.49 1.41
CA ALA A 90 12.48 9.28 1.71
C ALA A 90 11.66 8.07 1.28
N ALA A 91 12.35 7.04 0.84
CA ALA A 91 11.69 5.79 0.51
C ALA A 91 11.07 5.20 1.77
N PRO A 92 9.96 4.49 1.65
CA PRO A 92 9.35 3.90 2.83
C PRO A 92 10.15 2.72 3.35
N THR A 93 9.97 2.43 4.64
CA THR A 93 10.39 1.17 5.19
C THR A 93 9.30 0.15 4.86
N VAL A 94 9.66 -0.94 4.23
CA VAL A 94 8.71 -1.91 3.73
C VAL A 94 8.86 -3.22 4.48
N SER A 95 7.75 -3.73 4.99
CA SER A 95 7.69 -5.05 5.62
C SER A 95 6.54 -5.81 5.03
N GLY A 96 6.69 -7.11 4.89
CA GLY A 96 5.60 -7.92 4.35
C GLY A 96 5.55 -9.28 5.02
N GLY A 97 4.40 -9.88 4.99
CA GLY A 97 4.22 -11.20 5.56
C GLY A 97 2.82 -11.72 5.34
N SER A 98 2.61 -12.94 5.76
CA SER A 98 1.29 -13.55 5.66
C SER A 98 0.30 -12.82 6.55
N ALA A 99 -0.88 -12.55 6.03
CA ALA A 99 -1.95 -11.96 6.81
C ALA A 99 -2.58 -13.09 7.63
N VAL A 100 -2.33 -13.07 8.93
CA VAL A 100 -2.79 -14.17 9.79
C VAL A 100 -4.26 -14.00 10.18
N ALA A 101 -4.80 -12.82 10.01
CA ALA A 101 -6.23 -12.55 10.22
C ALA A 101 -6.61 -11.36 9.36
N HIS A 102 -7.64 -11.53 8.57
CA HIS A 102 -8.15 -10.45 7.72
C HIS A 102 -9.64 -10.67 7.54
N PHE A 103 -10.42 -9.71 8.02
CA PHE A 103 -11.87 -9.79 7.84
C PHE A 103 -12.43 -8.38 7.79
N THR A 104 -13.64 -8.29 7.30
CA THR A 104 -14.34 -7.01 7.21
C THR A 104 -15.66 -7.13 7.95
N ALA A 105 -16.27 -5.98 8.22
CA ALA A 105 -17.57 -5.95 8.90
C ALA A 105 -18.65 -6.58 8.02
#